data_72a94b1e82472126cdb7dee92934b559
#
_entry.id   72a94b1e82472126cdb7dee92934b559
#
_cell.length_a   1.000
_cell.length_b   1.000
_cell.length_c   1.000
_cell.angle_alpha   90.00
_cell.angle_beta   90.00
_cell.angle_gamma   90.00
#
_symmetry.space_group_name_H-M   'P 1'
#
loop_
_entity.id
_entity.type
_entity.pdbx_description
1 polymer ?
#
loop_
_entity_poly.entity_id
_entity_poly.type
_entity_poly.pdbx_seq_one_letter_code
_entity_poly.pdbx_strand_id
1 'polypeptide(L)'
;MRKARNACIFFILLVLALGVRARGKPDLAALEKKVEALRGLTFLSPVQVAYVDDAGMRAVVQGEIAREYTAEEWPRMEETLKVFGLIPPKMNLRKQMDVLLDEQVAGLYDPHTGKLYVNRNPVDDGDLGSQLGLPDLHLTDVFLVHELDHALTDQHFHLLSLPLEDRRNEDRADAARCVVEGDATWVMLRYLYQLLQVKPDQQRNMSDLMTTMGIGQELMGASVPAYLQKNLLIAYLAGYRLVQAAYERGGFQAVDDLYLHPPRSMEQVLHPSRYFAGSDPPVAVEAALPAAWLKAGWTQVSKGVWGEFNTKILLEEWGVAKDQANAASEGWRGDRYVVGAGSAGSKGFVWNTVWDTDKDAQTFVSVVDKIPGLSVTRSGERVTLTKGGSTHASQSPTETKVH
;
A
#
# COMPACT_ATOMS: atom_id res chain seq x y z
N MET A 1 -25.54 6.76 12.76
CA MET A 1 -24.41 7.65 12.48
C MET A 1 -23.19 7.08 13.25
N ARG A 2 -22.50 6.10 12.69
CA ARG A 2 -21.18 5.67 13.18
C ARG A 2 -20.14 6.35 12.29
N LYS A 3 -19.48 7.35 12.87
CA LYS A 3 -18.42 8.13 12.24
C LYS A 3 -17.22 7.23 11.93
N ALA A 4 -16.57 7.55 10.84
CA ALA A 4 -15.33 7.01 10.34
C ALA A 4 -14.32 6.68 11.45
N ARG A 5 -13.76 5.50 11.41
CA ARG A 5 -12.65 5.06 12.25
C ARG A 5 -11.62 4.44 11.30
N ASN A 6 -10.40 4.96 11.39
CA ASN A 6 -9.15 4.27 11.05
C ASN A 6 -8.46 4.60 9.72
N ALA A 7 -7.32 5.26 9.81
CA ALA A 7 -6.30 5.31 8.76
C ALA A 7 -4.94 5.60 9.38
N CYS A 8 -4.07 4.63 9.64
CA CYS A 8 -2.71 4.93 10.09
C CYS A 8 -1.68 3.80 10.11
N ILE A 9 -1.96 2.55 9.76
CA ILE A 9 -0.90 1.50 9.79
C ILE A 9 0.22 1.73 8.78
N PHE A 10 -0.03 2.45 7.70
CA PHE A 10 0.97 2.64 6.63
C PHE A 10 1.99 3.74 6.88
N PHE A 11 1.80 4.59 7.89
CA PHE A 11 2.73 5.66 8.24
C PHE A 11 4.04 5.18 8.89
N ILE A 12 4.18 3.90 9.24
CA ILE A 12 5.20 3.44 10.18
C ILE A 12 6.44 2.84 9.49
N LEU A 13 6.37 2.49 8.22
CA LEU A 13 7.27 1.49 7.64
C LEU A 13 8.57 1.98 6.99
N LEU A 14 8.73 3.27 6.75
CA LEU A 14 10.00 3.76 6.17
C LEU A 14 11.12 3.90 7.21
N VAL A 15 10.81 3.81 8.49
CA VAL A 15 11.76 4.02 9.60
C VAL A 15 12.56 2.76 9.96
N LEU A 16 12.28 1.63 9.32
CA LEU A 16 12.67 0.30 9.78
C LEU A 16 14.12 -0.14 9.51
N ALA A 17 15.04 0.68 9.02
CA ALA A 17 16.23 0.09 8.43
C ALA A 17 17.59 0.31 9.07
N LEU A 18 17.75 1.25 9.94
CA LEU A 18 19.09 1.57 10.43
C LEU A 18 19.06 1.76 11.95
N GLY A 19 19.71 0.88 12.67
CA GLY A 19 19.91 0.98 14.12
C GLY A 19 20.75 2.20 14.48
N VAL A 20 20.12 3.35 14.70
CA VAL A 20 20.75 4.67 14.83
C VAL A 20 20.43 5.31 16.19
N ARG A 21 21.42 5.68 17.01
CA ARG A 21 21.23 6.45 18.25
C ARG A 21 21.40 7.94 17.99
N ALA A 22 20.40 8.76 18.33
CA ALA A 22 20.52 10.22 18.24
C ALA A 22 21.46 10.78 19.31
N ARG A 23 22.27 11.74 18.90
CA ARG A 23 22.94 12.67 19.78
C ARG A 23 22.05 13.91 19.93
N GLY A 24 21.36 14.00 21.07
CA GLY A 24 20.62 15.21 21.45
C GLY A 24 19.16 15.24 21.00
N LYS A 25 18.41 16.21 21.51
CA LYS A 25 17.01 16.45 21.17
C LYS A 25 16.94 17.15 19.80
N PRO A 26 16.13 16.69 18.84
CA PRO A 26 16.01 17.34 17.53
C PRO A 26 15.47 18.78 17.67
N ASP A 27 15.99 19.70 16.87
CA ASP A 27 15.46 21.07 16.77
C ASP A 27 14.24 21.10 15.84
N LEU A 28 13.09 20.75 16.40
CA LEU A 28 11.84 20.67 15.64
C LEU A 28 11.45 22.01 15.01
N ALA A 29 11.73 23.14 15.67
CA ALA A 29 11.40 24.45 15.11
C ALA A 29 12.24 24.77 13.87
N ALA A 30 13.51 24.32 13.85
CA ALA A 30 14.34 24.43 12.63
C ALA A 30 13.85 23.48 11.53
N LEU A 31 13.43 22.25 11.89
CA LEU A 31 12.88 21.29 10.92
C LEU A 31 11.54 21.76 10.35
N GLU A 32 10.61 22.29 11.15
CA GLU A 32 9.36 22.89 10.68
C GLU A 32 9.61 23.93 9.57
N LYS A 33 10.54 24.86 9.80
CA LYS A 33 10.92 25.86 8.78
C LYS A 33 11.52 25.25 7.52
N LYS A 34 12.25 24.14 7.65
CA LYS A 34 12.78 23.41 6.50
C LYS A 34 11.67 22.77 5.68
N VAL A 35 10.71 22.13 6.36
CA VAL A 35 9.54 21.51 5.71
C VAL A 35 8.71 22.59 5.00
N GLU A 36 8.41 23.71 5.64
CA GLU A 36 7.73 24.86 5.02
C GLU A 36 8.41 25.29 3.71
N ALA A 37 9.73 25.50 3.77
CA ALA A 37 10.51 25.92 2.61
C ALA A 37 10.56 24.85 1.50
N LEU A 38 10.60 23.57 1.84
CA LEU A 38 10.67 22.46 0.90
C LEU A 38 9.33 22.18 0.25
N ARG A 39 8.21 22.31 1.01
CA ARG A 39 6.86 21.99 0.55
C ARG A 39 6.10 23.20 -0.01
N GLY A 40 6.51 24.42 0.35
CA GLY A 40 5.85 25.64 -0.11
C GLY A 40 4.54 25.95 0.60
N LEU A 41 4.29 25.34 1.75
CA LEU A 41 3.19 25.65 2.67
C LEU A 41 3.75 26.20 3.98
N THR A 42 2.90 26.79 4.83
CA THR A 42 3.27 27.25 6.17
C THR A 42 2.37 26.58 7.20
N PHE A 43 2.92 26.21 8.35
CA PHE A 43 2.11 25.69 9.44
C PHE A 43 1.06 26.71 9.90
N LEU A 44 -0.19 26.30 9.96
CA LEU A 44 -1.32 27.14 10.41
C LEU A 44 -1.35 27.25 11.94
N SER A 45 -0.76 26.27 12.62
CA SER A 45 -0.61 26.24 14.08
C SER A 45 0.64 25.45 14.47
N PRO A 46 1.24 25.71 15.66
CA PRO A 46 2.38 24.91 16.12
C PRO A 46 2.04 23.42 16.20
N VAL A 47 2.97 22.57 15.76
CA VAL A 47 2.81 21.12 15.86
C VAL A 47 2.85 20.70 17.33
N GLN A 48 1.84 19.96 17.77
CA GLN A 48 1.82 19.40 19.12
C GLN A 48 2.74 18.20 19.19
N VAL A 49 3.74 18.23 20.06
CA VAL A 49 4.75 17.18 20.17
C VAL A 49 4.62 16.43 21.49
N ALA A 50 4.60 15.11 21.42
CA ALA A 50 4.64 14.22 22.57
C ALA A 50 5.91 13.36 22.54
N TYR A 51 6.80 13.54 23.51
CA TYR A 51 7.99 12.71 23.66
C TYR A 51 7.66 11.45 24.44
N VAL A 52 7.87 10.29 23.83
CA VAL A 52 7.60 8.97 24.42
C VAL A 52 8.87 8.11 24.43
N ASP A 53 8.90 7.09 25.26
CA ASP A 53 9.92 6.03 25.19
C ASP A 53 9.49 4.89 24.22
N ASP A 54 10.31 3.86 24.08
CA ASP A 54 10.03 2.74 23.18
C ASP A 54 8.70 2.04 23.51
N ALA A 55 8.36 1.90 24.78
CA ALA A 55 7.09 1.31 25.20
C ALA A 55 5.90 2.21 24.83
N GLY A 56 6.06 3.52 25.02
CA GLY A 56 5.10 4.54 24.62
C GLY A 56 4.90 4.58 23.10
N MET A 57 5.99 4.51 22.33
CA MET A 57 5.92 4.48 20.87
C MET A 57 5.21 3.22 20.38
N ARG A 58 5.54 2.04 20.93
CA ARG A 58 4.80 0.81 20.64
C ARG A 58 3.31 0.93 20.96
N ALA A 59 2.96 1.56 22.08
CA ALA A 59 1.56 1.76 22.43
C ALA A 59 0.83 2.68 21.45
N VAL A 60 1.49 3.73 20.94
CA VAL A 60 0.95 4.60 19.88
C VAL A 60 0.70 3.78 18.61
N VAL A 61 1.71 3.08 18.12
CA VAL A 61 1.63 2.22 16.92
C VAL A 61 0.52 1.18 17.05
N GLN A 62 0.45 0.45 18.17
CA GLN A 62 -0.60 -0.52 18.41
C GLN A 62 -1.99 0.11 18.50
N GLY A 63 -2.06 1.34 19.02
CA GLY A 63 -3.28 2.13 19.02
C GLY A 63 -3.79 2.45 17.61
N GLU A 64 -2.86 2.82 16.71
CA GLU A 64 -3.17 3.04 15.29
C GLU A 64 -3.68 1.76 14.62
N ILE A 65 -2.95 0.65 14.80
CA ILE A 65 -3.35 -0.66 14.28
C ILE A 65 -4.76 -1.06 14.77
N ALA A 66 -5.04 -0.85 16.06
CA ALA A 66 -6.34 -1.19 16.64
C ALA A 66 -7.46 -0.25 16.18
N ARG A 67 -7.13 0.97 15.77
CA ARG A 67 -8.08 1.87 15.10
C ARG A 67 -8.35 1.43 13.67
N GLU A 68 -7.33 1.00 12.96
CA GLU A 68 -7.45 0.61 11.56
C GLU A 68 -8.17 -0.73 11.39
N TYR A 69 -7.84 -1.76 12.16
CA TYR A 69 -8.43 -3.10 12.02
C TYR A 69 -9.08 -3.58 13.30
N THR A 70 -10.36 -3.90 13.22
CA THR A 70 -11.06 -4.57 14.31
C THR A 70 -10.61 -6.03 14.49
N ALA A 71 -10.89 -6.59 15.64
CA ALA A 71 -10.56 -7.99 15.92
C ALA A 71 -11.21 -8.98 14.94
N GLU A 72 -12.40 -8.64 14.39
CA GLU A 72 -13.13 -9.46 13.42
C GLU A 72 -12.59 -9.30 11.98
N GLU A 73 -11.92 -8.19 11.65
CA GLU A 73 -11.40 -7.96 10.31
C GLU A 73 -10.11 -8.74 10.05
N TRP A 74 -9.24 -8.91 11.05
CA TRP A 74 -8.00 -9.66 10.93
C TRP A 74 -8.18 -11.09 10.39
N PRO A 75 -9.07 -11.93 10.97
CA PRO A 75 -9.30 -13.26 10.43
C PRO A 75 -9.84 -13.26 9.00
N ARG A 76 -10.69 -12.30 8.64
CA ARG A 76 -11.25 -12.21 7.29
C ARG A 76 -10.19 -11.82 6.26
N MET A 77 -9.32 -10.87 6.60
CA MET A 77 -8.20 -10.48 5.75
C MET A 77 -7.20 -11.61 5.61
N GLU A 78 -6.79 -12.24 6.72
CA GLU A 78 -5.90 -13.41 6.70
C GLU A 78 -6.45 -14.52 5.82
N GLU A 79 -7.74 -14.82 5.96
CA GLU A 79 -8.42 -15.84 5.17
C GLU A 79 -8.42 -15.48 3.67
N THR A 80 -8.71 -14.22 3.34
CA THR A 80 -8.69 -13.72 1.97
C THR A 80 -7.33 -13.92 1.34
N LEU A 81 -6.27 -13.48 2.01
CA LEU A 81 -4.90 -13.59 1.51
C LEU A 81 -4.47 -15.06 1.33
N LYS A 82 -4.89 -15.95 2.25
CA LYS A 82 -4.63 -17.41 2.15
C LYS A 82 -5.35 -18.04 0.96
N VAL A 83 -6.61 -17.69 0.74
CA VAL A 83 -7.44 -18.26 -0.35
C VAL A 83 -6.88 -17.86 -1.72
N PHE A 84 -6.37 -16.63 -1.84
CA PHE A 84 -5.68 -16.16 -3.04
C PHE A 84 -4.22 -16.64 -3.14
N GLY A 85 -3.65 -17.18 -2.07
CA GLY A 85 -2.27 -17.70 -2.05
C GLY A 85 -1.20 -16.62 -1.83
N LEU A 86 -1.59 -15.46 -1.33
CA LEU A 86 -0.70 -14.31 -1.09
C LEU A 86 0.11 -14.41 0.20
N ILE A 87 -0.32 -15.26 1.13
CA ILE A 87 0.41 -15.59 2.35
C ILE A 87 0.37 -17.11 2.61
N PRO A 88 1.38 -17.65 3.31
CA PRO A 88 1.41 -19.09 3.63
C PRO A 88 0.18 -19.53 4.44
N PRO A 89 -0.35 -20.77 4.21
CA PRO A 89 -1.56 -21.26 4.89
C PRO A 89 -1.47 -21.29 6.42
N LYS A 90 -0.27 -21.46 6.97
CA LYS A 90 -0.03 -21.53 8.43
C LYS A 90 0.32 -20.18 9.06
N MET A 91 0.42 -19.11 8.28
CA MET A 91 0.77 -17.78 8.79
C MET A 91 -0.36 -17.23 9.66
N ASN A 92 0.00 -16.57 10.75
CA ASN A 92 -0.89 -15.68 11.50
C ASN A 92 -0.56 -14.24 11.09
N LEU A 93 -1.45 -13.64 10.32
CA LEU A 93 -1.22 -12.31 9.75
C LEU A 93 -1.06 -11.24 10.85
N ARG A 94 -1.93 -11.25 11.87
CA ARG A 94 -1.86 -10.29 12.97
C ARG A 94 -0.51 -10.37 13.68
N LYS A 95 -0.06 -11.58 14.03
CA LYS A 95 1.24 -11.78 14.68
C LYS A 95 2.40 -11.32 13.77
N GLN A 96 2.30 -11.57 12.47
CA GLN A 96 3.31 -11.10 11.52
C GLN A 96 3.38 -9.59 11.47
N MET A 97 2.22 -8.92 11.46
CA MET A 97 2.17 -7.45 11.50
C MET A 97 2.69 -6.89 12.83
N ASP A 98 2.34 -7.51 13.97
CA ASP A 98 2.88 -7.11 15.27
C ASP A 98 4.43 -7.17 15.28
N VAL A 99 5.04 -8.20 14.67
CA VAL A 99 6.51 -8.31 14.54
C VAL A 99 7.09 -7.24 13.63
N LEU A 100 6.47 -6.98 12.47
CA LEU A 100 6.91 -5.96 11.52
C LEU A 100 6.86 -4.54 12.12
N LEU A 101 5.90 -4.29 13.00
CA LEU A 101 5.65 -2.98 13.58
C LEU A 101 6.30 -2.79 14.98
N ASP A 102 6.91 -3.84 15.54
CA ASP A 102 7.67 -3.76 16.81
C ASP A 102 9.09 -3.18 16.61
N GLU A 103 9.47 -2.88 15.38
CA GLU A 103 10.74 -2.25 15.08
C GLU A 103 10.75 -0.77 15.51
N GLN A 104 11.95 -0.23 15.74
CA GLN A 104 12.11 1.09 16.36
C GLN A 104 11.66 2.22 15.42
N VAL A 105 10.64 2.97 15.83
CA VAL A 105 10.10 4.13 15.13
C VAL A 105 10.67 5.41 15.77
N ALA A 106 11.30 6.28 14.95
CA ALA A 106 11.90 7.52 15.44
C ALA A 106 10.84 8.59 15.75
N GLY A 107 9.76 8.63 14.99
CA GLY A 107 8.63 9.52 15.15
C GLY A 107 7.40 9.02 14.42
N LEU A 108 6.23 9.55 14.77
CA LEU A 108 4.96 9.26 14.14
C LEU A 108 4.02 10.44 14.30
N TYR A 109 3.49 10.96 13.20
CA TYR A 109 2.37 11.91 13.23
C TYR A 109 1.04 11.15 13.22
N ASP A 110 0.18 11.43 14.21
CA ASP A 110 -1.16 10.86 14.31
C ASP A 110 -2.21 11.92 13.93
N PRO A 111 -2.83 11.84 12.75
CA PRO A 111 -3.83 12.81 12.33
C PRO A 111 -5.13 12.76 13.15
N HIS A 112 -5.41 11.67 13.89
CA HIS A 112 -6.56 11.61 14.80
C HIS A 112 -6.38 12.47 16.03
N THR A 113 -5.16 12.62 16.50
CA THR A 113 -4.83 13.47 17.67
C THR A 113 -4.20 14.79 17.29
N GLY A 114 -3.74 14.94 16.04
CA GLY A 114 -2.98 16.10 15.57
C GLY A 114 -1.61 16.21 16.25
N LYS A 115 -1.02 15.09 16.69
CA LYS A 115 0.24 15.08 17.46
C LYS A 115 1.34 14.36 16.72
N LEU A 116 2.54 14.94 16.82
CA LEU A 116 3.78 14.27 16.47
C LEU A 116 4.33 13.58 17.73
N TYR A 117 4.37 12.27 17.72
CA TYR A 117 5.05 11.47 18.73
C TYR A 117 6.52 11.31 18.34
N VAL A 118 7.43 11.62 19.25
CA VAL A 118 8.87 11.50 19.02
C VAL A 118 9.45 10.55 20.06
N ASN A 119 10.20 9.55 19.59
CA ASN A 119 10.87 8.61 20.49
C ASN A 119 12.02 9.33 21.22
N ARG A 120 12.06 9.23 22.57
CA ARG A 120 13.15 9.78 23.41
C ARG A 120 14.44 9.00 23.29
N ASN A 121 14.35 7.73 22.90
CA ASN A 121 15.47 6.84 22.68
C ASN A 121 15.61 6.58 21.17
N PRO A 122 15.98 7.61 20.41
CA PRO A 122 16.03 7.44 18.97
C PRO A 122 17.12 6.44 18.63
N VAL A 123 16.91 5.79 17.54
CA VAL A 123 17.77 4.80 16.92
C VAL A 123 19.19 5.36 16.73
N ASP A 124 20.23 4.55 16.95
CA ASP A 124 21.64 4.94 16.83
C ASP A 124 22.05 5.10 15.36
N ASP A 125 22.26 6.34 14.86
CA ASP A 125 22.79 6.57 13.50
C ASP A 125 24.28 6.25 13.36
N GLY A 126 24.86 5.74 14.43
CA GLY A 126 26.19 5.15 14.39
C GLY A 126 27.25 6.05 13.78
N ASP A 127 27.20 7.34 13.92
CA ASP A 127 28.20 8.24 13.33
C ASP A 127 28.25 8.20 11.77
N LEU A 128 27.13 7.76 11.12
CA LEU A 128 27.03 7.69 9.66
C LEU A 128 27.35 9.04 9.00
N GLY A 129 26.86 10.12 9.58
CA GLY A 129 27.15 11.47 9.11
C GLY A 129 28.64 11.77 9.11
N SER A 130 29.35 11.49 10.21
CA SER A 130 30.80 11.68 10.28
C SER A 130 31.56 10.75 9.34
N GLN A 131 31.13 9.49 9.20
CA GLN A 131 31.75 8.53 8.26
C GLN A 131 31.63 9.00 6.80
N LEU A 132 30.53 9.66 6.47
CA LEU A 132 30.28 10.24 5.14
C LEU A 132 30.86 11.67 4.98
N GLY A 133 31.49 12.22 6.02
CA GLY A 133 31.97 13.60 6.02
C GLY A 133 30.85 14.64 6.10
N LEU A 134 29.70 14.27 6.62
CA LEU A 134 28.47 15.07 6.72
C LEU A 134 28.01 15.14 8.18
N PRO A 135 28.71 15.92 9.04
CA PRO A 135 28.43 15.96 10.48
C PRO A 135 26.99 16.41 10.83
N ASP A 136 26.33 17.10 9.92
CA ASP A 136 24.95 17.58 10.09
C ASP A 136 23.88 16.57 9.57
N LEU A 137 24.29 15.41 9.07
CA LEU A 137 23.38 14.36 8.64
C LEU A 137 22.94 13.53 9.85
N HIS A 138 21.72 13.75 10.28
CA HIS A 138 21.04 12.95 11.30
C HIS A 138 19.83 12.25 10.66
N LEU A 139 19.84 10.93 10.63
CA LEU A 139 18.74 10.16 10.04
C LEU A 139 17.42 10.40 10.78
N THR A 140 17.46 10.62 12.08
CA THR A 140 16.27 11.02 12.86
C THR A 140 15.63 12.28 12.30
N ASP A 141 16.42 13.31 11.92
CA ASP A 141 15.88 14.54 11.35
C ASP A 141 15.27 14.30 9.96
N VAL A 142 15.87 13.42 9.17
CA VAL A 142 15.33 13.03 7.85
C VAL A 142 13.94 12.41 8.01
N PHE A 143 13.76 11.52 8.98
CA PHE A 143 12.46 10.90 9.26
C PHE A 143 11.46 11.90 9.88
N LEU A 144 11.92 12.76 10.78
CA LEU A 144 11.05 13.78 11.36
C LEU A 144 10.57 14.80 10.32
N VAL A 145 11.34 15.07 9.28
CA VAL A 145 10.90 15.87 8.13
C VAL A 145 9.71 15.23 7.43
N HIS A 146 9.72 13.91 7.25
CA HIS A 146 8.58 13.16 6.72
C HIS A 146 7.33 13.31 7.60
N GLU A 147 7.46 13.10 8.91
CA GLU A 147 6.35 13.22 9.85
C GLU A 147 5.83 14.66 10.01
N LEU A 148 6.71 15.62 9.90
CA LEU A 148 6.33 17.04 9.92
C LEU A 148 5.60 17.46 8.64
N ASP A 149 5.89 16.83 7.51
CA ASP A 149 5.12 17.06 6.28
C ASP A 149 3.69 16.51 6.42
N HIS A 150 3.50 15.36 7.04
CA HIS A 150 2.15 14.89 7.37
C HIS A 150 1.41 15.88 8.28
N ALA A 151 2.09 16.44 9.31
CA ALA A 151 1.48 17.44 10.16
C ALA A 151 1.13 18.73 9.40
N LEU A 152 2.00 19.17 8.47
CA LEU A 152 1.77 20.33 7.63
C LEU A 152 0.59 20.12 6.69
N THR A 153 0.60 19.01 5.96
CA THR A 153 -0.45 18.69 4.97
C THR A 153 -1.79 18.38 5.63
N ASP A 154 -1.81 17.80 6.85
CA ASP A 154 -3.05 17.61 7.61
C ASP A 154 -3.70 18.93 8.01
N GLN A 155 -2.92 19.93 8.40
CA GLN A 155 -3.43 21.27 8.72
C GLN A 155 -4.11 21.95 7.52
N HIS A 156 -3.68 21.65 6.29
CA HIS A 156 -4.19 22.25 5.06
C HIS A 156 -5.29 21.42 4.39
N PHE A 157 -5.17 20.09 4.40
CA PHE A 157 -6.00 19.22 3.57
C PHE A 157 -6.86 18.25 4.38
N HIS A 158 -6.70 18.19 5.72
CA HIS A 158 -7.45 17.28 6.60
C HIS A 158 -7.35 15.82 6.14
N LEU A 159 -6.19 15.19 6.36
CA LEU A 159 -5.85 13.85 5.86
C LEU A 159 -6.94 12.81 6.12
N LEU A 160 -7.63 12.89 7.26
CA LEU A 160 -8.77 12.00 7.56
C LEU A 160 -10.01 12.22 6.69
N SER A 161 -10.04 13.24 5.84
CA SER A 161 -11.10 13.45 4.85
C SER A 161 -10.86 12.66 3.56
N LEU A 162 -9.63 12.22 3.32
CA LEU A 162 -9.27 11.39 2.18
C LEU A 162 -9.83 9.97 2.35
N PRO A 163 -10.04 9.21 1.27
CA PRO A 163 -10.59 7.85 1.33
C PRO A 163 -9.56 6.80 1.81
N LEU A 164 -8.70 7.16 2.77
CA LEU A 164 -7.65 6.29 3.32
C LEU A 164 -8.19 4.99 3.94
N GLU A 165 -9.47 5.00 4.30
CA GLU A 165 -10.16 3.93 5.04
C GLU A 165 -11.28 3.29 4.22
N ASP A 166 -11.24 3.36 2.89
CA ASP A 166 -12.30 2.77 2.08
C ASP A 166 -12.22 1.23 2.07
N ARG A 167 -12.79 0.61 3.12
CA ARG A 167 -12.86 -0.85 3.30
C ARG A 167 -13.62 -1.60 2.22
N ARG A 168 -14.32 -0.90 1.35
CA ARG A 168 -15.05 -1.48 0.23
C ARG A 168 -14.22 -1.46 -1.05
N ASN A 169 -13.13 -0.67 -1.03
CA ASN A 169 -12.26 -0.50 -2.17
C ASN A 169 -10.84 -0.17 -1.68
N GLU A 170 -10.08 -1.23 -1.37
CA GLU A 170 -8.69 -1.12 -0.90
C GLU A 170 -7.80 -0.44 -1.95
N ASP A 171 -8.02 -0.67 -3.23
CA ASP A 171 -7.28 -0.04 -4.33
C ASP A 171 -7.40 1.49 -4.30
N ARG A 172 -8.62 2.00 -4.02
CA ARG A 172 -8.85 3.44 -3.84
C ARG A 172 -8.18 3.98 -2.56
N ALA A 173 -8.20 3.21 -1.49
CA ALA A 173 -7.54 3.60 -0.25
C ALA A 173 -6.02 3.65 -0.44
N ASP A 174 -5.43 2.66 -1.12
CA ASP A 174 -4.01 2.62 -1.44
C ASP A 174 -3.60 3.80 -2.35
N ALA A 175 -4.44 4.15 -3.32
CA ALA A 175 -4.20 5.31 -4.18
C ALA A 175 -4.17 6.64 -3.39
N ALA A 176 -5.07 6.81 -2.43
CA ALA A 176 -5.06 7.97 -1.54
C ALA A 176 -3.85 7.99 -0.61
N ARG A 177 -3.42 6.83 -0.07
CA ARG A 177 -2.19 6.70 0.70
C ARG A 177 -0.96 7.11 -0.11
N CYS A 178 -0.91 6.76 -1.40
CA CYS A 178 0.17 7.18 -2.29
C CYS A 178 0.29 8.70 -2.41
N VAL A 179 -0.78 9.46 -2.28
CA VAL A 179 -0.69 10.93 -2.24
C VAL A 179 0.00 11.38 -0.95
N VAL A 180 -0.47 10.90 0.18
CA VAL A 180 0.00 11.31 1.51
C VAL A 180 1.46 10.90 1.74
N GLU A 181 1.76 9.60 1.54
CA GLU A 181 3.11 9.08 1.73
C GLU A 181 4.08 9.56 0.65
N GLY A 182 3.57 9.75 -0.56
CA GLY A 182 4.35 10.26 -1.69
C GLY A 182 4.85 11.67 -1.47
N ASP A 183 4.01 12.55 -0.92
CA ASP A 183 4.37 13.94 -0.62
C ASP A 183 5.41 14.01 0.49
N ALA A 184 5.14 13.38 1.62
CA ALA A 184 6.07 13.32 2.74
C ALA A 184 7.43 12.70 2.33
N THR A 185 7.41 11.65 1.53
CA THR A 185 8.62 11.04 0.98
C THR A 185 9.36 11.98 0.03
N TRP A 186 8.63 12.71 -0.80
CA TRP A 186 9.23 13.67 -1.73
C TRP A 186 9.89 14.84 -0.98
N VAL A 187 9.26 15.37 0.06
CA VAL A 187 9.84 16.42 0.93
C VAL A 187 11.05 15.89 1.70
N MET A 188 10.96 14.70 2.29
CA MET A 188 12.05 14.03 2.99
C MET A 188 13.29 13.86 2.10
N LEU A 189 13.11 13.41 0.85
CA LEU A 189 14.23 13.23 -0.06
C LEU A 189 14.84 14.55 -0.50
N ARG A 190 14.04 15.58 -0.72
CA ARG A 190 14.55 16.92 -1.02
C ARG A 190 15.41 17.45 0.14
N TYR A 191 14.99 17.22 1.38
CA TYR A 191 15.79 17.53 2.56
C TYR A 191 17.12 16.76 2.54
N LEU A 192 17.07 15.46 2.34
CA LEU A 192 18.26 14.61 2.24
C LEU A 192 19.20 15.07 1.12
N TYR A 193 18.68 15.36 -0.07
CA TYR A 193 19.48 15.86 -1.20
C TYR A 193 20.13 17.22 -0.90
N GLN A 194 19.48 18.10 -0.15
CA GLN A 194 20.10 19.34 0.31
C GLN A 194 21.26 19.08 1.25
N LEU A 195 21.10 18.17 2.22
CA LEU A 195 22.19 17.79 3.14
C LEU A 195 23.38 17.16 2.40
N LEU A 196 23.10 16.28 1.44
CA LEU A 196 24.11 15.62 0.61
C LEU A 196 24.68 16.52 -0.50
N GLN A 197 24.20 17.77 -0.62
CA GLN A 197 24.56 18.71 -1.68
C GLN A 197 24.42 18.14 -3.11
N VAL A 198 23.45 17.23 -3.30
CA VAL A 198 23.17 16.61 -4.59
C VAL A 198 22.52 17.63 -5.51
N LYS A 199 23.14 17.86 -6.68
CA LYS A 199 22.58 18.79 -7.67
C LYS A 199 21.27 18.25 -8.26
N PRO A 200 20.31 19.11 -8.68
CA PRO A 200 19.04 18.67 -9.23
C PRO A 200 19.14 17.70 -10.40
N ASP A 201 20.14 17.87 -11.26
CA ASP A 201 20.43 16.99 -12.41
C ASP A 201 21.04 15.62 -12.02
N GLN A 202 21.47 15.49 -10.78
CA GLN A 202 22.04 14.26 -10.21
C GLN A 202 21.05 13.53 -9.27
N GLN A 203 19.89 14.11 -9.02
CA GLN A 203 18.88 13.49 -8.19
C GLN A 203 18.32 12.25 -8.89
N ARG A 204 18.56 11.10 -8.29
CA ARG A 204 18.06 9.83 -8.79
C ARG A 204 16.60 9.66 -8.40
N ASN A 205 15.88 8.82 -9.15
CA ASN A 205 14.56 8.45 -8.71
C ASN A 205 14.64 7.62 -7.40
N MET A 206 13.56 7.61 -6.63
CA MET A 206 13.47 6.90 -5.35
C MET A 206 13.84 5.41 -5.48
N SER A 207 13.42 4.78 -6.56
CA SER A 207 13.70 3.37 -6.83
C SER A 207 15.20 3.09 -6.91
N ASP A 208 15.96 3.98 -7.58
CA ASP A 208 17.42 3.86 -7.70
C ASP A 208 18.10 4.10 -6.36
N LEU A 209 17.60 5.08 -5.58
CA LEU A 209 18.11 5.36 -4.26
C LEU A 209 17.90 4.17 -3.32
N MET A 210 16.69 3.64 -3.26
CA MET A 210 16.36 2.49 -2.41
C MET A 210 17.12 1.23 -2.81
N THR A 211 17.31 1.00 -4.12
CA THR A 211 18.13 -0.11 -4.61
C THR A 211 19.60 0.05 -4.19
N THR A 212 20.14 1.26 -4.31
CA THR A 212 21.54 1.56 -3.96
C THR A 212 21.79 1.45 -2.46
N MET A 213 20.81 1.81 -1.63
CA MET A 213 20.89 1.74 -0.17
C MET A 213 20.51 0.36 0.40
N GLY A 214 20.11 -0.59 -0.43
CA GLY A 214 19.66 -1.92 0.02
C GLY A 214 18.34 -1.91 0.80
N ILE A 215 17.64 -0.79 0.81
CA ILE A 215 16.50 -0.51 1.69
C ILE A 215 15.27 -1.40 1.41
N GLY A 216 15.24 -2.20 0.41
CA GLY A 216 14.03 -2.98 0.08
C GLY A 216 14.06 -4.44 0.53
N GLN A 217 15.22 -5.08 0.49
CA GLN A 217 15.35 -6.51 0.76
C GLN A 217 15.85 -6.81 2.18
N GLU A 218 16.68 -5.97 2.75
CA GLU A 218 17.23 -6.17 4.10
C GLU A 218 16.24 -5.75 5.20
N LEU A 219 15.39 -4.75 4.92
CA LEU A 219 14.46 -4.16 5.87
C LEU A 219 13.40 -5.12 6.41
N MET A 220 12.88 -6.02 5.60
CA MET A 220 11.74 -6.84 6.01
C MET A 220 12.08 -8.30 6.24
N GLY A 221 13.33 -8.72 5.99
CA GLY A 221 13.76 -10.10 6.13
C GLY A 221 13.08 -11.08 5.14
N ALA A 222 13.76 -12.18 4.82
CA ALA A 222 13.26 -13.18 3.88
C ALA A 222 11.99 -13.95 4.35
N SER A 223 11.56 -13.75 5.61
CA SER A 223 10.40 -14.42 6.20
C SER A 223 9.07 -13.69 5.95
N VAL A 224 9.11 -12.44 5.49
CA VAL A 224 7.90 -11.67 5.18
C VAL A 224 7.41 -12.00 3.77
N PRO A 225 6.13 -12.35 3.56
CA PRO A 225 5.59 -12.59 2.23
C PRO A 225 5.76 -11.40 1.28
N ALA A 226 6.09 -11.68 0.02
CA ALA A 226 6.33 -10.63 -0.98
C ALA A 226 5.12 -9.70 -1.17
N TYR A 227 3.91 -10.23 -1.04
CA TYR A 227 2.69 -9.42 -1.04
C TYR A 227 2.74 -8.32 0.04
N LEU A 228 3.05 -8.67 1.29
CA LEU A 228 3.13 -7.70 2.39
C LEU A 228 4.25 -6.69 2.14
N GLN A 229 5.46 -7.17 1.76
CA GLN A 229 6.59 -6.29 1.44
C GLN A 229 6.23 -5.25 0.37
N LYS A 230 5.65 -5.69 -0.75
CA LYS A 230 5.31 -4.82 -1.87
C LYS A 230 4.23 -3.81 -1.51
N ASN A 231 3.20 -4.23 -0.76
CA ASN A 231 2.12 -3.34 -0.34
C ASN A 231 2.60 -2.28 0.67
N LEU A 232 3.54 -2.62 1.54
CA LEU A 232 4.10 -1.66 2.49
C LEU A 232 4.96 -0.59 1.79
N LEU A 233 5.64 -0.93 0.70
CA LEU A 233 6.55 -0.02 0.00
C LEU A 233 5.89 0.81 -1.10
N ILE A 234 4.78 0.34 -1.67
CA ILE A 234 4.24 0.96 -2.87
C ILE A 234 3.77 2.39 -2.66
N ALA A 235 3.20 2.70 -1.48
CA ALA A 235 2.73 4.02 -1.15
C ALA A 235 3.86 5.06 -1.23
N TYR A 236 5.04 4.69 -0.76
CA TYR A 236 6.24 5.54 -0.82
C TYR A 236 6.80 5.63 -2.24
N LEU A 237 6.97 4.50 -2.93
CA LEU A 237 7.63 4.45 -4.24
C LEU A 237 6.78 5.01 -5.37
N ALA A 238 5.53 4.55 -5.49
CA ALA A 238 4.62 5.02 -6.52
C ALA A 238 4.07 6.41 -6.17
N GLY A 239 3.83 6.67 -4.87
CA GLY A 239 3.41 7.97 -4.39
C GLY A 239 4.45 9.05 -4.69
N TYR A 240 5.73 8.81 -4.40
CA TYR A 240 6.82 9.72 -4.77
C TYR A 240 6.80 10.08 -6.26
N ARG A 241 6.64 9.07 -7.14
CA ARG A 241 6.60 9.29 -8.59
C ARG A 241 5.39 10.12 -9.02
N LEU A 242 4.24 9.87 -8.41
CA LEU A 242 3.02 10.64 -8.66
C LEU A 242 3.21 12.11 -8.26
N VAL A 243 3.73 12.36 -7.05
CA VAL A 243 3.97 13.72 -6.54
C VAL A 243 5.05 14.43 -7.36
N GLN A 244 6.13 13.74 -7.72
CA GLN A 244 7.14 14.29 -8.61
C GLN A 244 6.54 14.70 -9.96
N ALA A 245 5.72 13.83 -10.58
CA ALA A 245 5.06 14.13 -11.85
C ALA A 245 4.08 15.30 -11.73
N ALA A 246 3.37 15.44 -10.61
CA ALA A 246 2.51 16.58 -10.32
C ALA A 246 3.35 17.87 -10.21
N TYR A 247 4.43 17.83 -9.43
CA TYR A 247 5.31 18.99 -9.26
C TYR A 247 5.96 19.44 -10.58
N GLU A 248 6.44 18.51 -11.39
CA GLU A 248 7.02 18.82 -12.71
C GLU A 248 5.99 19.46 -13.65
N ARG A 249 4.72 19.13 -13.51
CA ARG A 249 3.62 19.65 -14.34
C ARG A 249 3.17 21.06 -13.93
N GLY A 250 3.08 21.36 -12.63
CA GLY A 250 2.49 22.60 -12.16
C GLY A 250 2.97 23.07 -10.80
N GLY A 251 4.15 22.63 -10.35
CA GLY A 251 4.70 23.03 -9.06
C GLY A 251 3.85 22.56 -7.88
N PHE A 252 3.94 23.28 -6.78
CA PHE A 252 3.19 22.95 -5.55
C PHE A 252 1.68 22.95 -5.73
N GLN A 253 1.14 23.84 -6.57
CA GLN A 253 -0.30 23.86 -6.83
C GLN A 253 -0.81 22.51 -7.37
N ALA A 254 -0.07 21.88 -8.27
CA ALA A 254 -0.47 20.58 -8.80
C ALA A 254 -0.30 19.46 -7.79
N VAL A 255 0.60 19.60 -6.80
CA VAL A 255 0.70 18.68 -5.66
C VAL A 255 -0.49 18.87 -4.72
N ASP A 256 -0.87 20.11 -4.42
CA ASP A 256 -2.06 20.43 -3.60
C ASP A 256 -3.35 19.87 -4.24
N ASP A 257 -3.44 19.94 -5.56
CA ASP A 257 -4.57 19.39 -6.32
C ASP A 257 -4.72 17.86 -6.15
N LEU A 258 -3.64 17.12 -5.84
CA LEU A 258 -3.73 15.68 -5.52
C LEU A 258 -4.52 15.41 -4.25
N TYR A 259 -4.46 16.30 -3.26
CA TYR A 259 -5.25 16.18 -2.04
C TYR A 259 -6.72 16.55 -2.24
N LEU A 260 -6.98 17.55 -3.09
CA LEU A 260 -8.32 18.00 -3.41
C LEU A 260 -9.05 17.03 -4.36
N HIS A 261 -8.31 16.38 -5.23
CA HIS A 261 -8.81 15.46 -6.25
C HIS A 261 -7.96 14.19 -6.30
N PRO A 262 -7.95 13.37 -5.24
CA PRO A 262 -7.05 12.22 -5.16
C PRO A 262 -7.34 11.20 -6.27
N PRO A 263 -6.32 10.47 -6.74
CA PRO A 263 -6.50 9.38 -7.67
C PRO A 263 -7.49 8.35 -7.11
N ARG A 264 -8.26 7.72 -7.97
CA ARG A 264 -9.36 6.82 -7.62
C ARG A 264 -9.00 5.35 -7.69
N SER A 265 -7.78 5.05 -8.18
CA SER A 265 -7.24 3.70 -8.32
C SER A 265 -5.71 3.75 -8.29
N MET A 266 -5.09 2.63 -7.95
CA MET A 266 -3.65 2.46 -8.09
C MET A 266 -3.20 2.52 -9.55
N GLU A 267 -4.04 2.17 -10.50
CA GLU A 267 -3.76 2.37 -11.93
C GLU A 267 -3.43 3.83 -12.24
N GLN A 268 -4.23 4.78 -11.74
CA GLN A 268 -3.99 6.21 -11.92
C GLN A 268 -2.69 6.67 -11.22
N VAL A 269 -2.30 6.03 -10.13
CA VAL A 269 -1.02 6.29 -9.44
C VAL A 269 0.16 5.74 -10.24
N LEU A 270 0.03 4.52 -10.76
CA LEU A 270 1.08 3.86 -11.56
C LEU A 270 1.27 4.52 -12.92
N HIS A 271 0.21 5.12 -13.45
CA HIS A 271 0.17 5.81 -14.74
C HIS A 271 -0.24 7.29 -14.59
N PRO A 272 0.61 8.17 -14.02
CA PRO A 272 0.25 9.57 -13.73
C PRO A 272 -0.26 10.34 -14.97
N SER A 273 0.21 10.00 -16.17
CA SER A 273 -0.27 10.61 -17.42
C SER A 273 -1.76 10.37 -17.66
N ARG A 274 -2.29 9.19 -17.26
CA ARG A 274 -3.73 8.87 -17.36
C ARG A 274 -4.52 9.70 -16.34
N TYR A 275 -4.03 9.79 -15.10
CA TYR A 275 -4.64 10.62 -14.06
C TYR A 275 -4.74 12.09 -14.50
N PHE A 276 -3.63 12.69 -14.96
CA PHE A 276 -3.59 14.10 -15.37
C PHE A 276 -4.36 14.39 -16.67
N ALA A 277 -4.57 13.40 -17.51
CA ALA A 277 -5.45 13.53 -18.68
C ALA A 277 -6.94 13.50 -18.32
N GLY A 278 -7.29 13.19 -17.07
CA GLY A 278 -8.67 12.96 -16.64
C GLY A 278 -9.30 11.75 -17.33
N SER A 279 -8.48 10.89 -17.94
CA SER A 279 -8.88 9.65 -18.57
C SER A 279 -8.80 8.50 -17.56
N ASP A 280 -9.46 7.39 -17.89
CA ASP A 280 -9.32 6.14 -17.18
C ASP A 280 -9.87 6.11 -15.73
N PRO A 281 -11.10 6.58 -15.50
CA PRO A 281 -11.71 6.37 -14.19
C PRO A 281 -12.07 4.90 -14.01
N PRO A 282 -11.77 4.29 -12.83
CA PRO A 282 -12.16 2.91 -12.58
C PRO A 282 -13.68 2.73 -12.63
N VAL A 283 -14.11 1.59 -13.19
CA VAL A 283 -15.54 1.25 -13.25
C VAL A 283 -15.95 0.38 -12.07
N ALA A 284 -17.18 0.54 -11.62
CA ALA A 284 -17.74 -0.32 -10.59
C ALA A 284 -18.03 -1.72 -11.14
N VAL A 285 -17.52 -2.73 -10.44
CA VAL A 285 -17.74 -4.13 -10.76
C VAL A 285 -18.45 -4.80 -9.59
N GLU A 286 -19.40 -5.69 -9.88
CA GLU A 286 -20.06 -6.50 -8.87
C GLU A 286 -19.62 -7.97 -8.98
N ALA A 287 -19.51 -8.63 -7.82
CA ALA A 287 -19.30 -10.06 -7.71
C ALA A 287 -20.15 -10.61 -6.56
N ALA A 288 -20.59 -11.86 -6.72
CA ALA A 288 -21.34 -12.61 -5.71
C ALA A 288 -20.95 -14.08 -5.75
N LEU A 289 -21.19 -14.79 -4.66
CA LEU A 289 -21.04 -16.24 -4.64
C LEU A 289 -22.05 -16.89 -5.62
N PRO A 290 -21.63 -17.94 -6.35
CA PRO A 290 -22.52 -18.66 -7.25
C PRO A 290 -23.75 -19.21 -6.52
N ALA A 291 -24.89 -19.22 -7.17
CA ALA A 291 -26.13 -19.75 -6.61
C ALA A 291 -25.99 -21.22 -6.14
N ALA A 292 -25.16 -22.00 -6.84
CA ALA A 292 -24.86 -23.36 -6.44
C ALA A 292 -24.12 -23.43 -5.10
N TRP A 293 -23.18 -22.52 -4.86
CA TRP A 293 -22.45 -22.44 -3.58
C TRP A 293 -23.39 -22.02 -2.44
N LEU A 294 -24.24 -21.02 -2.66
CA LEU A 294 -25.24 -20.59 -1.69
C LEU A 294 -26.20 -21.73 -1.31
N LYS A 295 -26.67 -22.50 -2.30
CA LYS A 295 -27.50 -23.69 -2.06
C LYS A 295 -26.76 -24.79 -1.29
N ALA A 296 -25.44 -24.90 -1.46
CA ALA A 296 -24.57 -25.79 -0.73
C ALA A 296 -24.15 -25.26 0.67
N GLY A 297 -24.76 -24.18 1.13
CA GLY A 297 -24.51 -23.60 2.47
C GLY A 297 -23.25 -22.74 2.58
N TRP A 298 -22.66 -22.29 1.46
CA TRP A 298 -21.55 -21.39 1.49
C TRP A 298 -21.97 -19.99 1.96
N THR A 299 -21.10 -19.38 2.74
CA THR A 299 -21.26 -17.99 3.23
C THR A 299 -20.12 -17.10 2.77
N GLN A 300 -20.41 -15.82 2.61
CA GLN A 300 -19.40 -14.83 2.24
C GLN A 300 -18.48 -14.55 3.44
N VAL A 301 -17.18 -14.64 3.21
CA VAL A 301 -16.11 -14.26 4.15
C VAL A 301 -15.72 -12.81 3.99
N SER A 302 -15.37 -12.44 2.74
CA SER A 302 -14.92 -11.09 2.40
C SER A 302 -15.35 -10.70 0.99
N LYS A 303 -15.22 -9.42 0.70
CA LYS A 303 -15.46 -8.81 -0.62
C LYS A 303 -14.58 -7.57 -0.75
N GLY A 304 -13.87 -7.38 -1.86
CA GLY A 304 -12.97 -6.25 -2.05
C GLY A 304 -12.58 -6.03 -3.51
N VAL A 305 -11.61 -5.15 -3.72
CA VAL A 305 -11.01 -4.78 -5.01
C VAL A 305 -9.52 -5.00 -4.93
N TRP A 306 -8.92 -5.66 -5.93
CA TRP A 306 -7.48 -5.83 -5.99
C TRP A 306 -6.77 -4.66 -6.68
N GLY A 307 -7.37 -4.07 -7.71
CA GLY A 307 -6.73 -3.06 -8.52
C GLY A 307 -5.63 -3.61 -9.44
N GLU A 308 -5.04 -2.75 -10.25
CA GLU A 308 -3.93 -3.13 -11.14
C GLU A 308 -2.71 -3.65 -10.36
N PHE A 309 -2.31 -2.92 -9.32
CA PHE A 309 -1.12 -3.25 -8.54
C PHE A 309 -1.18 -4.63 -7.89
N ASN A 310 -2.27 -4.91 -7.18
CA ASN A 310 -2.43 -6.21 -6.52
C ASN A 310 -2.74 -7.34 -7.51
N THR A 311 -3.38 -7.03 -8.65
CA THR A 311 -3.53 -8.00 -9.76
C THR A 311 -2.16 -8.48 -10.25
N LYS A 312 -1.22 -7.57 -10.46
CA LYS A 312 0.16 -7.92 -10.81
C LYS A 312 0.82 -8.82 -9.78
N ILE A 313 0.71 -8.46 -8.49
CA ILE A 313 1.29 -9.26 -7.40
C ILE A 313 0.67 -10.66 -7.38
N LEU A 314 -0.66 -10.77 -7.52
CA LEU A 314 -1.37 -12.05 -7.59
C LEU A 314 -0.83 -12.94 -8.71
N LEU A 315 -0.64 -12.38 -9.90
CA LEU A 315 -0.09 -13.11 -11.03
C LEU A 315 1.33 -13.63 -10.75
N GLU A 316 2.20 -12.79 -10.17
CA GLU A 316 3.56 -13.17 -9.78
C GLU A 316 3.55 -14.30 -8.73
N GLU A 317 2.70 -14.19 -7.68
CA GLU A 317 2.53 -15.22 -6.64
C GLU A 317 1.93 -16.54 -7.20
N TRP A 318 1.18 -16.46 -8.29
CA TRP A 318 0.67 -17.63 -9.00
C TRP A 318 1.68 -18.21 -10.00
N GLY A 319 2.92 -17.70 -10.02
CA GLY A 319 4.03 -18.21 -10.82
C GLY A 319 4.11 -17.65 -12.24
N VAL A 320 3.38 -16.59 -12.55
CA VAL A 320 3.53 -15.87 -13.83
C VAL A 320 4.82 -15.05 -13.80
N ALA A 321 5.61 -15.11 -14.87
CA ALA A 321 6.83 -14.33 -14.99
C ALA A 321 6.52 -12.82 -14.91
N LYS A 322 7.42 -12.05 -14.26
CA LYS A 322 7.23 -10.65 -13.92
C LYS A 322 6.79 -9.76 -15.09
N ASP A 323 7.42 -9.94 -16.25
CA ASP A 323 7.10 -9.16 -17.47
C ASP A 323 5.73 -9.54 -18.02
N GLN A 324 5.35 -10.83 -17.94
CA GLN A 324 4.01 -11.29 -18.33
C GLN A 324 2.96 -10.80 -17.32
N ALA A 325 3.26 -10.80 -16.02
CA ALA A 325 2.38 -10.27 -14.99
C ALA A 325 2.14 -8.76 -15.18
N ASN A 326 3.21 -7.99 -15.50
CA ASN A 326 3.08 -6.59 -15.84
C ASN A 326 2.15 -6.38 -17.03
N ALA A 327 2.44 -7.05 -18.17
CA ALA A 327 1.64 -6.90 -19.39
C ALA A 327 0.19 -7.37 -19.21
N ALA A 328 -0.05 -8.35 -18.34
CA ALA A 328 -1.37 -8.91 -18.10
C ALA A 328 -2.18 -8.15 -17.04
N SER A 329 -1.58 -7.26 -16.27
CA SER A 329 -2.28 -6.36 -15.33
C SER A 329 -2.53 -4.98 -15.93
N GLU A 330 -1.77 -4.58 -16.94
CA GLU A 330 -1.96 -3.31 -17.65
C GLU A 330 -3.31 -3.31 -18.38
N GLY A 331 -3.99 -2.15 -18.37
CA GLY A 331 -5.33 -2.00 -18.91
C GLY A 331 -6.44 -2.53 -17.99
N TRP A 332 -6.11 -2.73 -16.70
CA TRP A 332 -7.14 -2.94 -15.68
C TRP A 332 -8.05 -1.72 -15.60
N ARG A 333 -9.35 -1.94 -15.56
CA ARG A 333 -10.35 -0.87 -15.49
C ARG A 333 -11.26 -0.99 -14.29
N GLY A 334 -11.32 -2.19 -13.69
CA GLY A 334 -12.11 -2.43 -12.51
C GLY A 334 -12.19 -3.91 -12.16
N ASP A 335 -12.37 -4.19 -10.88
CA ASP A 335 -12.59 -5.54 -10.41
C ASP A 335 -13.41 -5.61 -9.15
N ARG A 336 -13.88 -6.81 -8.85
CA ARG A 336 -14.49 -7.15 -7.56
C ARG A 336 -14.27 -8.64 -7.29
N TYR A 337 -13.72 -8.96 -6.11
CA TYR A 337 -13.68 -10.33 -5.62
C TYR A 337 -14.67 -10.57 -4.49
N VAL A 338 -15.08 -11.83 -4.33
CA VAL A 338 -15.81 -12.35 -3.17
C VAL A 338 -15.17 -13.66 -2.77
N VAL A 339 -14.78 -13.77 -1.49
CA VAL A 339 -14.31 -15.02 -0.89
C VAL A 339 -15.47 -15.68 -0.16
N GLY A 340 -15.62 -16.98 -0.35
CA GLY A 340 -16.62 -17.81 0.32
C GLY A 340 -16.01 -18.96 1.10
N ALA A 341 -16.70 -19.36 2.16
CA ALA A 341 -16.41 -20.57 2.93
C ALA A 341 -17.64 -21.48 2.93
N GLY A 342 -17.41 -22.77 2.67
CA GLY A 342 -18.41 -23.82 2.71
C GLY A 342 -18.22 -24.76 3.89
N SER A 343 -18.98 -25.86 3.91
CA SER A 343 -18.87 -26.90 4.91
C SER A 343 -17.48 -27.56 4.88
N ALA A 344 -17.11 -28.22 5.98
CA ALA A 344 -15.84 -28.96 6.14
C ALA A 344 -14.58 -28.16 5.83
N GLY A 345 -14.63 -26.81 6.01
CA GLY A 345 -13.49 -25.93 5.81
C GLY A 345 -13.13 -25.65 4.34
N SER A 346 -14.02 -26.02 3.38
CA SER A 346 -13.84 -25.69 1.98
C SER A 346 -13.91 -24.17 1.76
N LYS A 347 -13.04 -23.65 0.87
CA LYS A 347 -12.90 -22.22 0.60
C LYS A 347 -12.71 -21.97 -0.86
N GLY A 348 -13.11 -20.78 -1.31
CA GLY A 348 -12.97 -20.40 -2.70
C GLY A 348 -13.28 -18.93 -2.93
N PHE A 349 -13.09 -18.48 -4.14
CA PHE A 349 -13.40 -17.12 -4.54
C PHE A 349 -14.07 -17.05 -5.92
N VAL A 350 -14.78 -15.96 -6.13
CA VAL A 350 -15.17 -15.45 -7.45
C VAL A 350 -14.51 -14.09 -7.60
N TRP A 351 -13.88 -13.85 -8.75
CA TRP A 351 -13.24 -12.58 -9.05
C TRP A 351 -13.63 -12.13 -10.45
N ASN A 352 -14.37 -11.05 -10.53
CA ASN A 352 -14.80 -10.42 -11.77
C ASN A 352 -13.89 -9.23 -12.07
N THR A 353 -13.37 -9.17 -13.28
CA THR A 353 -12.51 -8.07 -13.77
C THR A 353 -13.10 -7.46 -15.03
N VAL A 354 -12.81 -6.17 -15.25
CA VAL A 354 -13.12 -5.43 -16.47
C VAL A 354 -11.84 -4.78 -16.94
N TRP A 355 -11.61 -4.81 -18.25
CA TRP A 355 -10.38 -4.35 -18.89
C TRP A 355 -10.69 -3.21 -19.85
N ASP A 356 -9.71 -2.37 -20.18
CA ASP A 356 -9.86 -1.23 -21.08
C ASP A 356 -10.26 -1.68 -22.49
N THR A 357 -9.68 -2.79 -22.95
CA THR A 357 -9.95 -3.34 -24.27
C THR A 357 -10.12 -4.86 -24.22
N ASP A 358 -10.75 -5.41 -25.26
CA ASP A 358 -10.86 -6.85 -25.49
C ASP A 358 -9.48 -7.52 -25.57
N LYS A 359 -8.47 -6.81 -26.09
CA LYS A 359 -7.09 -7.28 -26.17
C LYS A 359 -6.46 -7.43 -24.79
N ASP A 360 -6.69 -6.47 -23.89
CA ASP A 360 -6.14 -6.52 -22.51
C ASP A 360 -6.78 -7.65 -21.73
N ALA A 361 -8.12 -7.83 -21.85
CA ALA A 361 -8.82 -8.99 -21.31
C ALA A 361 -8.25 -10.31 -21.84
N GLN A 362 -7.92 -10.39 -23.13
CA GLN A 362 -7.32 -11.57 -23.72
C GLN A 362 -5.90 -11.81 -23.23
N THR A 363 -5.11 -10.76 -23.05
CA THR A 363 -3.75 -10.84 -22.48
C THR A 363 -3.81 -11.40 -21.06
N PHE A 364 -4.71 -10.88 -20.23
CA PHE A 364 -4.94 -11.41 -18.88
C PHE A 364 -5.36 -12.89 -18.90
N VAL A 365 -6.35 -13.28 -19.72
CA VAL A 365 -6.81 -14.66 -19.86
C VAL A 365 -5.66 -15.58 -20.27
N SER A 366 -4.79 -15.16 -21.18
CA SER A 366 -3.67 -15.97 -21.69
C SER A 366 -2.70 -16.48 -20.60
N VAL A 367 -2.65 -15.78 -19.48
CA VAL A 367 -1.82 -16.17 -18.33
C VAL A 367 -2.62 -16.90 -17.26
N VAL A 368 -3.84 -16.42 -16.93
CA VAL A 368 -4.63 -17.02 -15.83
C VAL A 368 -5.25 -18.38 -16.19
N ASP A 369 -5.50 -18.64 -17.47
CA ASP A 369 -6.02 -19.93 -17.95
C ASP A 369 -5.05 -21.09 -17.74
N LYS A 370 -3.77 -20.79 -17.54
CA LYS A 370 -2.71 -21.77 -17.24
C LYS A 370 -2.58 -22.10 -15.76
N ILE A 371 -3.29 -21.38 -14.89
CA ILE A 371 -3.15 -21.54 -13.45
C ILE A 371 -4.01 -22.70 -12.96
N PRO A 372 -3.41 -23.72 -12.31
CA PRO A 372 -4.15 -24.89 -11.89
C PRO A 372 -5.31 -24.58 -10.94
N GLY A 373 -6.47 -25.17 -11.20
CA GLY A 373 -7.65 -25.07 -10.35
C GLY A 373 -8.42 -23.76 -10.48
N LEU A 374 -8.06 -22.87 -11.42
CA LEU A 374 -8.91 -21.75 -11.82
C LEU A 374 -9.88 -22.18 -12.93
N SER A 375 -11.13 -21.75 -12.82
CA SER A 375 -12.09 -21.72 -13.92
C SER A 375 -12.17 -20.29 -14.42
N VAL A 376 -11.91 -20.10 -15.70
CA VAL A 376 -11.87 -18.79 -16.34
C VAL A 376 -12.98 -18.70 -17.39
N THR A 377 -13.76 -17.64 -17.36
CA THR A 377 -14.75 -17.34 -18.42
C THR A 377 -14.57 -15.89 -18.86
N ARG A 378 -14.71 -15.63 -20.16
CA ARG A 378 -14.55 -14.31 -20.76
C ARG A 378 -15.73 -13.95 -21.66
N SER A 379 -16.13 -12.68 -21.60
CA SER A 379 -17.13 -12.09 -22.50
C SER A 379 -16.71 -10.65 -22.82
N GLY A 380 -16.10 -10.43 -23.98
CA GLY A 380 -15.52 -9.15 -24.36
C GLY A 380 -14.43 -8.72 -23.36
N GLU A 381 -14.55 -7.52 -22.85
CA GLU A 381 -13.64 -6.91 -21.86
C GLU A 381 -13.81 -7.47 -20.43
N ARG A 382 -14.79 -8.36 -20.21
CA ARG A 382 -15.10 -8.91 -18.87
C ARG A 382 -14.53 -10.31 -18.71
N VAL A 383 -13.85 -10.56 -17.58
CA VAL A 383 -13.33 -11.87 -17.22
C VAL A 383 -13.81 -12.24 -15.82
N THR A 384 -14.25 -13.47 -15.65
CA THR A 384 -14.60 -14.05 -14.36
C THR A 384 -13.69 -15.22 -14.06
N LEU A 385 -13.05 -15.17 -12.89
CA LEU A 385 -12.27 -16.27 -12.34
C LEU A 385 -13.00 -16.88 -11.14
N THR A 386 -12.99 -18.21 -11.06
CA THR A 386 -13.57 -18.95 -9.93
C THR A 386 -12.60 -20.02 -9.49
N LYS A 387 -12.36 -20.14 -8.18
CA LYS A 387 -11.56 -21.21 -7.58
C LYS A 387 -12.28 -21.75 -6.35
N GLY A 388 -12.37 -23.07 -6.22
CA GLY A 388 -13.06 -23.73 -5.12
C GLY A 388 -14.44 -24.29 -5.51
N GLY A 389 -15.13 -24.92 -4.56
CA GLY A 389 -16.45 -25.49 -4.80
C GLY A 389 -16.44 -26.76 -5.64
N SER A 390 -15.49 -27.68 -5.40
CA SER A 390 -15.45 -28.99 -6.06
C SER A 390 -16.75 -29.75 -5.83
N THR A 391 -17.72 -29.54 -6.69
CA THR A 391 -18.68 -30.62 -7.00
C THR A 391 -18.00 -31.46 -8.08
N HIS A 392 -17.47 -32.61 -7.70
CA HIS A 392 -17.27 -33.70 -8.61
C HIS A 392 -18.65 -34.09 -9.18
N ALA A 393 -19.05 -33.42 -10.24
CA ALA A 393 -19.91 -34.05 -11.21
C ALA A 393 -18.99 -34.94 -12.04
N SER A 394 -18.80 -36.17 -11.59
CA SER A 394 -18.25 -37.25 -12.41
C SER A 394 -19.17 -37.40 -13.66
N GLN A 395 -18.75 -36.79 -14.75
CA GLN A 395 -19.20 -37.29 -16.04
C GLN A 395 -18.45 -38.63 -16.29
N SER A 396 -19.08 -39.72 -15.92
CA SER A 396 -18.69 -41.03 -16.38
C SER A 396 -18.74 -41.01 -17.92
N PRO A 397 -17.71 -41.53 -18.60
CA PRO A 397 -17.80 -41.72 -20.05
C PRO A 397 -18.87 -42.78 -20.27
N THR A 398 -19.90 -42.44 -21.05
CA THR A 398 -20.87 -43.40 -21.56
C THR A 398 -20.11 -44.31 -22.51
N GLU A 399 -19.83 -45.54 -22.10
CA GLU A 399 -19.40 -46.60 -23.01
C GLU A 399 -20.49 -46.82 -24.05
N THR A 400 -20.25 -46.40 -25.25
CA THR A 400 -21.05 -46.79 -26.41
C THR A 400 -20.65 -48.22 -26.75
N LYS A 401 -21.44 -49.20 -26.32
CA LYS A 401 -21.36 -50.58 -26.87
C LYS A 401 -21.82 -50.54 -28.31
N VAL A 402 -20.89 -50.82 -29.23
CA VAL A 402 -21.19 -51.18 -30.59
C VAL A 402 -21.53 -52.68 -30.61
N HIS A 403 -22.73 -53.00 -31.07
CA HIS A 403 -23.10 -54.33 -31.54
C HIS A 403 -22.90 -54.40 -33.06
#